data_53862d5fff08b2e1bf73c60a533a67a7
#
_entry.id   53862d5fff08b2e1bf73c60a533a67a7
#
_cell.length_a   1.000
_cell.length_b   1.000
_cell.length_c   1.000
_cell.angle_alpha   90.00
_cell.angle_beta   90.00
_cell.angle_gamma   90.00
#
_symmetry.space_group_name_H-M   'P 1'
#
loop_
_entity.id
_entity.type
_entity.pdbx_description
1 polymer ?
#
loop_
_entity_poly.entity_id
_entity_poly.type
_entity_poly.pdbx_seq_one_letter_code
_entity_poly.pdbx_strand_id
1 'polypeptide(L)'
;LGGGCSSRLFQEVREKRGLGYTVYSYVADHQDTGLLGIYTAVGKEQERQALDTVRDVVERLLQEGPSQEELDRAREQAKANLLMGAESIQARMSHLGASALLYGRVQETEEIISLYDSATRAQLRDLAREIFHWDLASLSALGRVEAGDQYRRWLEG
;
A
#
# COMPACT_ATOMS: atom_id res chain seq x y z
N LEU A 1 2.40 4.52 1.31
CA LEU A 1 1.69 4.80 0.08
C LEU A 1 0.21 5.15 0.35
N GLY A 2 -0.60 4.25 0.90
CA GLY A 2 -2.05 4.41 1.12
C GLY A 2 -2.55 3.91 2.49
N GLY A 3 -1.72 3.89 3.51
CA GLY A 3 -2.04 3.31 4.82
C GLY A 3 -2.70 4.25 5.84
N GLY A 4 -3.04 5.48 5.48
CA GLY A 4 -3.67 6.43 6.41
C GLY A 4 -3.91 7.80 5.80
N CYS A 5 -4.53 8.71 6.57
CA CYS A 5 -4.91 10.05 6.10
C CYS A 5 -3.73 10.93 5.67
N SER A 6 -2.53 10.67 6.18
CA SER A 6 -1.30 11.36 5.77
C SER A 6 -0.55 10.67 4.63
N SER A 7 -1.10 9.59 4.06
CA SER A 7 -0.48 8.87 2.95
C SER A 7 -0.56 9.65 1.65
N ARG A 8 0.37 9.37 0.72
CA ARG A 8 0.43 10.04 -0.59
C ARG A 8 -0.87 9.91 -1.37
N LEU A 9 -1.43 8.70 -1.44
CA LEU A 9 -2.69 8.46 -2.17
C LEU A 9 -3.84 9.25 -1.55
N PHE A 10 -3.99 9.22 -0.24
CA PHE A 10 -5.06 9.95 0.44
C PHE A 10 -4.93 11.46 0.21
N GLN A 11 -3.73 12.00 0.37
CA GLN A 11 -3.46 13.44 0.16
C GLN A 11 -3.70 13.87 -1.29
N GLU A 12 -3.25 13.09 -2.27
CA GLU A 12 -3.33 13.49 -3.67
C GLU A 12 -4.71 13.24 -4.29
N VAL A 13 -5.37 12.13 -3.96
CA VAL A 13 -6.67 11.77 -4.55
C VAL A 13 -7.82 12.45 -3.83
N ARG A 14 -7.82 12.41 -2.50
CA ARG A 14 -8.93 12.91 -1.69
C ARG A 14 -8.76 14.36 -1.29
N GLU A 15 -7.69 14.71 -0.56
CA GLU A 15 -7.57 16.03 0.08
C GLU A 15 -7.30 17.15 -0.93
N LYS A 16 -6.35 16.95 -1.85
CA LYS A 16 -5.95 18.01 -2.78
C LYS A 16 -6.86 18.12 -3.99
N ARG A 17 -7.38 16.99 -4.49
CA ARG A 17 -8.14 16.98 -5.76
C ARG A 17 -9.61 16.65 -5.60
N GLY A 18 -10.04 16.12 -4.45
CA GLY A 18 -11.43 15.77 -4.19
C GLY A 18 -11.99 14.73 -5.18
N LEU A 19 -11.15 13.85 -5.74
CA LEU A 19 -11.54 12.90 -6.79
C LEU A 19 -12.37 11.74 -6.26
N GLY A 20 -12.13 11.34 -5.00
CA GLY A 20 -12.84 10.24 -4.37
C GLY A 20 -12.78 10.31 -2.86
N TYR A 21 -13.80 9.76 -2.22
CA TYR A 21 -13.86 9.72 -0.74
C TYR A 21 -12.95 8.65 -0.15
N THR A 22 -12.83 7.52 -0.83
CA THR A 22 -12.08 6.36 -0.35
C THR A 22 -10.91 6.08 -1.27
N VAL A 23 -9.72 6.06 -0.71
CA VAL A 23 -8.50 5.60 -1.39
C VAL A 23 -7.56 4.99 -0.35
N TYR A 24 -7.04 3.81 -0.64
CA TYR A 24 -6.04 3.13 0.21
C TYR A 24 -5.22 2.12 -0.59
N SER A 25 -4.09 1.73 -0.03
CA SER A 25 -3.33 0.57 -0.51
C SER A 25 -3.34 -0.53 0.54
N TYR A 26 -3.28 -1.76 0.07
CA TYR A 26 -3.25 -2.95 0.92
C TYR A 26 -2.28 -4.00 0.35
N VAL A 27 -1.82 -4.85 1.21
CA VAL A 27 -1.01 -6.02 0.86
C VAL A 27 -1.81 -7.26 1.24
N ALA A 28 -1.82 -8.25 0.36
CA ALA A 28 -2.26 -9.60 0.65
C ALA A 28 -1.07 -10.52 0.35
N ASP A 29 -0.55 -11.16 1.39
CA ASP A 29 0.60 -12.02 1.34
C ASP A 29 0.22 -13.47 1.62
N HIS A 30 0.83 -14.36 0.87
CA HIS A 30 0.73 -15.80 0.99
C HIS A 30 2.13 -16.39 1.00
N GLN A 31 2.24 -17.70 1.25
CA GLN A 31 3.54 -18.36 1.38
C GLN A 31 4.39 -18.30 0.09
N ASP A 32 3.75 -18.37 -1.06
CA ASP A 32 4.38 -18.49 -2.38
C ASP A 32 4.01 -17.38 -3.37
N THR A 33 3.17 -16.44 -2.96
CA THR A 33 2.71 -15.34 -3.80
C THR A 33 2.26 -14.16 -2.96
N GLY A 34 2.06 -13.00 -3.58
CA GLY A 34 1.53 -11.82 -2.92
C GLY A 34 0.91 -10.83 -3.90
N LEU A 35 0.15 -9.91 -3.35
CA LEU A 35 -0.49 -8.83 -4.10
C LEU A 35 -0.37 -7.53 -3.33
N LEU A 36 0.10 -6.48 -4.00
CA LEU A 36 -0.10 -5.11 -3.54
C LEU A 36 -1.23 -4.49 -4.35
N GLY A 37 -2.30 -4.11 -3.67
CA GLY A 37 -3.47 -3.51 -4.29
C GLY A 37 -3.63 -2.03 -3.93
N ILE A 38 -4.18 -1.25 -4.87
CA ILE A 38 -4.65 0.11 -4.64
C ILE A 38 -6.15 0.12 -4.95
N TYR A 39 -6.93 0.56 -3.99
CA TYR A 39 -8.38 0.71 -4.14
C TYR A 39 -8.76 2.18 -4.11
N THR A 40 -9.67 2.58 -5.00
CA THR A 40 -10.33 3.88 -4.91
C THR A 40 -11.78 3.79 -5.38
N ALA A 41 -12.65 4.60 -4.79
CA ALA A 41 -14.03 4.76 -5.20
C ALA A 41 -14.24 6.21 -5.63
N VAL A 42 -14.59 6.40 -6.91
CA VAL A 42 -14.70 7.72 -7.54
C VAL A 42 -15.98 7.83 -8.35
N GLY A 43 -16.43 9.06 -8.63
CA GLY A 43 -17.48 9.30 -9.60
C GLY A 43 -16.98 9.03 -11.02
N LYS A 44 -17.90 8.73 -11.95
CA LYS A 44 -17.57 8.44 -13.35
C LYS A 44 -16.71 9.55 -13.99
N GLU A 45 -17.05 10.79 -13.72
CA GLU A 45 -16.37 11.96 -14.29
C GLU A 45 -14.93 12.14 -13.78
N GLN A 46 -14.62 11.59 -12.59
CA GLN A 46 -13.31 11.68 -11.97
C GLN A 46 -12.43 10.45 -12.24
N GLU A 47 -12.97 9.40 -12.87
CA GLU A 47 -12.32 8.11 -13.04
C GLU A 47 -10.93 8.24 -13.68
N ARG A 48 -10.85 8.89 -14.84
CA ARG A 48 -9.58 9.05 -15.56
C ARG A 48 -8.56 9.83 -14.75
N GLN A 49 -8.98 10.96 -14.18
CA GLN A 49 -8.09 11.79 -13.37
C GLN A 49 -7.60 11.07 -12.11
N ALA A 50 -8.44 10.23 -11.50
CA ALA A 50 -8.03 9.44 -10.34
C ALA A 50 -7.00 8.39 -10.72
N LEU A 51 -7.18 7.68 -11.84
CA LEU A 51 -6.21 6.70 -12.34
C LEU A 51 -4.86 7.36 -12.67
N ASP A 52 -4.87 8.49 -13.37
CA ASP A 52 -3.65 9.23 -13.69
C ASP A 52 -2.96 9.74 -12.40
N THR A 53 -3.73 10.21 -11.42
CA THR A 53 -3.19 10.63 -10.12
C THR A 53 -2.56 9.47 -9.35
N VAL A 54 -3.17 8.29 -9.36
CA VAL A 54 -2.60 7.08 -8.75
C VAL A 54 -1.28 6.72 -9.41
N ARG A 55 -1.21 6.75 -10.75
CA ARG A 55 0.02 6.49 -11.51
C ARG A 55 1.11 7.48 -11.12
N ASP A 56 0.82 8.78 -11.14
CA ASP A 56 1.77 9.83 -10.77
C ASP A 56 2.32 9.65 -9.35
N VAL A 57 1.48 9.24 -8.41
CA VAL A 57 1.90 8.99 -7.02
C VAL A 57 2.86 7.80 -6.94
N VAL A 58 2.56 6.72 -7.66
CA VAL A 58 3.41 5.53 -7.72
C VAL A 58 4.74 5.88 -8.40
N GLU A 59 4.72 6.52 -9.56
CA GLU A 59 5.95 6.90 -10.29
C GLU A 59 6.88 7.78 -9.44
N ARG A 60 6.33 8.77 -8.73
CA ARG A 60 7.13 9.58 -7.81
C ARG A 60 7.73 8.76 -6.68
N LEU A 61 7.00 7.76 -6.16
CA LEU A 61 7.55 6.85 -5.16
C LEU A 61 8.72 6.02 -5.72
N LEU A 62 8.62 5.54 -6.95
CA LEU A 62 9.66 4.76 -7.63
C LEU A 62 10.93 5.60 -7.91
N GLN A 63 10.73 6.86 -8.28
CA GLN A 63 11.84 7.77 -8.61
C GLN A 63 12.56 8.27 -7.36
N GLU A 64 11.83 8.80 -6.40
CA GLU A 64 12.35 9.56 -5.26
C GLU A 64 12.44 8.72 -3.97
N GLY A 65 11.67 7.65 -3.88
CA GLY A 65 11.45 6.94 -2.62
C GLY A 65 10.56 7.73 -1.65
N PRO A 66 10.38 7.25 -0.41
CA PRO A 66 9.73 8.02 0.64
C PRO A 66 10.65 9.14 1.16
N SER A 67 10.08 10.25 1.63
CA SER A 67 10.84 11.23 2.41
C SER A 67 11.23 10.67 3.78
N GLN A 68 12.17 11.31 4.48
CA GLN A 68 12.52 10.90 5.85
C GLN A 68 11.32 11.02 6.79
N GLU A 69 10.56 12.09 6.67
CA GLU A 69 9.36 12.33 7.46
C GLU A 69 8.27 11.27 7.21
N GLU A 70 8.10 10.85 5.95
CA GLU A 70 7.15 9.78 5.60
C GLU A 70 7.59 8.44 6.20
N LEU A 71 8.89 8.12 6.15
CA LEU A 71 9.43 6.91 6.75
C LEU A 71 9.26 6.90 8.26
N ASP A 72 9.63 7.97 8.93
CA ASP A 72 9.55 8.08 10.40
C ASP A 72 8.10 7.98 10.87
N ARG A 73 7.18 8.67 10.22
CA ARG A 73 5.74 8.58 10.50
C ARG A 73 5.19 7.17 10.27
N ALA A 74 5.55 6.53 9.16
CA ALA A 74 5.10 5.17 8.85
C ALA A 74 5.64 4.15 9.84
N ARG A 75 6.89 4.30 10.28
CA ARG A 75 7.55 3.47 11.30
C ARG A 75 6.82 3.57 12.63
N GLU A 76 6.59 4.79 13.12
CA GLU A 76 5.89 5.00 14.39
C GLU A 76 4.44 4.48 14.34
N GLN A 77 3.75 4.67 13.21
CA GLN A 77 2.41 4.12 13.02
C GLN A 77 2.42 2.58 13.04
N ALA A 78 3.38 1.94 12.38
CA ALA A 78 3.50 0.48 12.35
C ALA A 78 3.78 -0.09 13.76
N LYS A 79 4.70 0.54 14.50
CA LYS A 79 5.00 0.16 15.89
C LYS A 79 3.79 0.33 16.80
N ALA A 80 3.09 1.45 16.70
CA ALA A 80 1.88 1.71 17.49
C ALA A 80 0.79 0.67 17.19
N ASN A 81 0.56 0.35 15.91
CA ASN A 81 -0.42 -0.68 15.52
C ASN A 81 -0.05 -2.07 16.06
N LEU A 82 1.23 -2.43 16.00
CA LEU A 82 1.74 -3.71 16.54
C LEU A 82 1.51 -3.80 18.05
N LEU A 83 1.87 -2.76 18.80
CA LEU A 83 1.73 -2.72 20.25
C LEU A 83 0.27 -2.72 20.69
N MET A 84 -0.58 -1.90 20.08
CA MET A 84 -2.03 -1.90 20.35
C MET A 84 -2.67 -3.23 19.97
N GLY A 85 -2.25 -3.83 18.86
CA GLY A 85 -2.73 -5.14 18.44
C GLY A 85 -2.39 -6.24 19.46
N ALA A 86 -1.24 -6.16 20.13
CA ALA A 86 -0.81 -7.12 21.12
C ALA A 86 -1.68 -7.16 22.40
N GLU A 87 -2.49 -6.13 22.66
CA GLU A 87 -3.46 -6.11 23.76
C GLU A 87 -4.69 -6.98 23.47
N SER A 88 -4.99 -7.24 22.19
CA SER A 88 -6.11 -8.07 21.77
C SER A 88 -5.71 -9.55 21.73
N ILE A 89 -6.42 -10.39 22.47
CA ILE A 89 -6.22 -11.86 22.46
C ILE A 89 -6.41 -12.40 21.03
N GLN A 90 -7.41 -11.93 20.31
CA GLN A 90 -7.68 -12.34 18.93
C GLN A 90 -6.53 -11.95 17.99
N ALA A 91 -6.00 -10.73 18.09
CA ALA A 91 -4.89 -10.30 17.27
C ALA A 91 -3.60 -11.08 17.61
N ARG A 92 -3.34 -11.35 18.89
CA ARG A 92 -2.22 -12.20 19.31
C ARG A 92 -2.33 -13.62 18.75
N MET A 93 -3.50 -14.23 18.84
CA MET A 93 -3.76 -15.56 18.28
C MET A 93 -3.50 -15.57 16.77
N SER A 94 -4.03 -14.57 16.05
CA SER A 94 -3.83 -14.45 14.60
C SER A 94 -2.36 -14.25 14.25
N HIS A 95 -1.64 -13.40 14.98
CA HIS A 95 -0.21 -13.18 14.79
C HIS A 95 0.60 -14.47 15.01
N LEU A 96 0.37 -15.18 16.10
CA LEU A 96 1.07 -16.44 16.41
C LEU A 96 0.82 -17.49 15.32
N GLY A 97 -0.44 -17.65 14.91
CA GLY A 97 -0.83 -18.59 13.86
C GLY A 97 -0.22 -18.24 12.50
N ALA A 98 -0.34 -17.00 12.06
CA ALA A 98 0.23 -16.54 10.80
C ALA A 98 1.77 -16.64 10.80
N SER A 99 2.42 -16.23 11.89
CA SER A 99 3.87 -16.30 12.04
C SER A 99 4.38 -17.74 11.94
N ALA A 100 3.73 -18.67 12.64
CA ALA A 100 4.10 -20.09 12.59
C ALA A 100 3.88 -20.69 11.18
N LEU A 101 2.78 -20.34 10.50
CA LEU A 101 2.46 -20.85 9.18
C LEU A 101 3.37 -20.28 8.07
N LEU A 102 3.66 -18.99 8.11
CA LEU A 102 4.42 -18.32 7.06
C LEU A 102 5.94 -18.48 7.24
N TYR A 103 6.42 -18.43 8.48
CA TYR A 103 7.86 -18.41 8.78
C TYR A 103 8.36 -19.68 9.49
N GLY A 104 7.49 -20.61 9.84
CA GLY A 104 7.85 -21.82 10.60
C GLY A 104 8.27 -21.53 12.06
N ARG A 105 8.15 -20.29 12.53
CA ARG A 105 8.48 -19.85 13.88
C ARG A 105 7.61 -18.65 14.28
N VAL A 106 7.52 -18.42 15.57
CA VAL A 106 6.92 -17.18 16.09
C VAL A 106 7.94 -16.07 16.05
N GLN A 107 7.55 -14.92 15.53
CA GLN A 107 8.35 -13.68 15.59
C GLN A 107 7.95 -12.91 16.84
N GLU A 108 8.93 -12.57 17.66
CA GLU A 108 8.70 -11.77 18.88
C GLU A 108 8.46 -10.29 18.50
N THR A 109 7.67 -9.60 19.32
CA THR A 109 7.31 -8.19 19.09
C THR A 109 8.54 -7.30 18.98
N GLU A 110 9.53 -7.51 19.83
CA GLU A 110 10.79 -6.76 19.86
C GLU A 110 11.61 -6.96 18.58
N GLU A 111 11.58 -8.17 18.02
CA GLU A 111 12.23 -8.48 16.74
C GLU A 111 11.58 -7.67 15.61
N ILE A 112 10.24 -7.64 15.54
CA ILE A 112 9.50 -6.89 14.53
C ILE A 112 9.75 -5.38 14.66
N ILE A 113 9.76 -4.86 15.89
CA ILE A 113 10.09 -3.44 16.15
C ILE A 113 11.51 -3.12 15.64
N SER A 114 12.48 -3.99 15.91
CA SER A 114 13.85 -3.82 15.43
C SER A 114 13.94 -3.79 13.90
N LEU A 115 13.15 -4.62 13.21
CA LEU A 115 13.06 -4.59 11.75
C LEU A 115 12.48 -3.27 11.24
N TYR A 116 11.43 -2.74 11.87
CA TYR A 116 10.88 -1.43 11.51
C TYR A 116 11.91 -0.31 11.73
N ASP A 117 12.64 -0.35 12.84
CA ASP A 117 13.67 0.67 13.15
C ASP A 117 14.86 0.62 12.19
N SER A 118 15.20 -0.55 11.69
CA SER A 118 16.31 -0.73 10.74
C SER A 118 15.96 -0.38 9.30
N ALA A 119 14.66 -0.24 8.95
CA ALA A 119 14.22 0.06 7.60
C ALA A 119 14.74 1.43 7.13
N THR A 120 15.29 1.49 5.92
CA THR A 120 15.84 2.71 5.33
C THR A 120 15.02 3.17 4.12
N ARG A 121 15.13 4.45 3.78
CA ARG A 121 14.51 5.03 2.57
C ARG A 121 14.96 4.32 1.29
N ALA A 122 16.26 3.98 1.20
CA ALA A 122 16.80 3.29 0.05
C ALA A 122 16.18 1.89 -0.11
N GLN A 123 16.10 1.11 0.96
CA GLN A 123 15.46 -0.20 0.94
C GLN A 123 13.99 -0.12 0.51
N LEU A 124 13.23 0.86 1.02
CA LEU A 124 11.81 1.03 0.63
C LEU A 124 11.65 1.47 -0.82
N ARG A 125 12.54 2.32 -1.34
CA ARG A 125 12.54 2.69 -2.76
C ARG A 125 12.87 1.48 -3.64
N ASP A 126 13.88 0.73 -3.27
CA ASP A 126 14.34 -0.41 -4.07
C ASP A 126 13.28 -1.53 -4.05
N LEU A 127 12.65 -1.79 -2.89
CA LEU A 127 11.49 -2.69 -2.78
C LEU A 127 10.30 -2.21 -3.62
N ALA A 128 10.01 -0.91 -3.63
CA ALA A 128 8.95 -0.37 -4.48
C ALA A 128 9.21 -0.65 -5.95
N ARG A 129 10.45 -0.48 -6.42
CA ARG A 129 10.86 -0.79 -7.79
C ARG A 129 10.78 -2.28 -8.12
N GLU A 130 10.98 -3.14 -7.14
CA GLU A 130 10.84 -4.58 -7.29
C GLU A 130 9.36 -5.02 -7.37
N ILE A 131 8.45 -4.31 -6.71
CA ILE A 131 7.03 -4.68 -6.64
C ILE A 131 6.21 -4.04 -7.77
N PHE A 132 6.44 -2.77 -8.09
CA PHE A 132 5.62 -2.04 -9.04
C PHE A 132 6.11 -2.23 -10.48
N HIS A 133 5.42 -3.08 -11.22
CA HIS A 133 5.62 -3.32 -12.64
C HIS A 133 4.31 -3.10 -13.38
N TRP A 134 4.21 -2.05 -14.21
CA TRP A 134 2.98 -1.74 -14.93
C TRP A 134 2.58 -2.81 -15.96
N ASP A 135 3.54 -3.49 -16.55
CA ASP A 135 3.33 -4.61 -17.47
C ASP A 135 2.74 -5.86 -16.81
N LEU A 136 2.89 -5.98 -15.48
CA LEU A 136 2.31 -7.04 -14.66
C LEU A 136 1.06 -6.59 -13.89
N ALA A 137 0.70 -5.31 -14.02
CA ALA A 137 -0.43 -4.75 -13.30
C ALA A 137 -1.77 -5.24 -13.87
N SER A 138 -2.73 -5.41 -12.99
CA SER A 138 -4.12 -5.73 -13.34
C SER A 138 -5.05 -4.65 -12.80
N LEU A 139 -6.10 -4.33 -13.54
CA LEU A 139 -7.12 -3.38 -13.13
C LEU A 139 -8.49 -4.06 -13.15
N SER A 140 -9.23 -3.92 -12.05
CA SER A 140 -10.63 -4.32 -11.95
C SER A 140 -11.47 -3.08 -11.67
N ALA A 141 -12.49 -2.85 -12.47
CA ALA A 141 -13.41 -1.72 -12.32
C ALA A 141 -14.86 -2.21 -12.25
N LEU A 142 -15.63 -1.64 -11.32
CA LEU A 142 -17.04 -1.98 -11.11
C LEU A 142 -17.89 -0.71 -11.07
N GLY A 143 -18.97 -0.69 -11.86
CA GLY A 143 -19.92 0.43 -11.91
C GLY A 143 -20.21 0.87 -13.34
N ARG A 144 -20.35 2.18 -13.56
CA ARG A 144 -20.45 2.77 -14.91
C ARG A 144 -19.05 2.96 -15.48
N VAL A 145 -18.45 1.88 -15.94
CA VAL A 145 -17.04 1.81 -16.35
C VAL A 145 -16.89 2.04 -17.85
N GLU A 146 -15.65 2.35 -18.29
CA GLU A 146 -15.27 2.39 -19.70
C GLU A 146 -15.09 0.97 -20.28
N ALA A 147 -14.88 0.88 -21.58
CA ALA A 147 -14.52 -0.37 -22.21
C ALA A 147 -13.15 -0.88 -21.75
N GLY A 148 -13.00 -2.19 -21.58
CA GLY A 148 -11.77 -2.81 -21.07
C GLY A 148 -10.49 -2.39 -21.81
N ASP A 149 -10.57 -2.15 -23.12
CA ASP A 149 -9.44 -1.69 -23.93
C ASP A 149 -8.91 -0.29 -23.55
N GLN A 150 -9.73 0.55 -22.93
CA GLN A 150 -9.29 1.86 -22.43
C GLN A 150 -8.43 1.71 -21.20
N TYR A 151 -8.80 0.80 -20.28
CA TYR A 151 -8.01 0.50 -19.10
C TYR A 151 -6.70 -0.19 -19.46
N ARG A 152 -6.73 -1.12 -20.43
CA ARG A 152 -5.50 -1.75 -20.93
C ARG A 152 -4.51 -0.73 -21.47
N ARG A 153 -4.95 0.16 -22.35
CA ARG A 153 -4.12 1.25 -22.87
C ARG A 153 -3.58 2.17 -21.77
N TRP A 154 -4.36 2.37 -20.73
CA TRP A 154 -3.90 3.15 -19.59
C TRP A 154 -2.82 2.43 -18.78
N LEU A 155 -2.90 1.11 -18.63
CA LEU A 155 -1.87 0.29 -17.96
C LEU A 155 -0.57 0.23 -18.78
N GLU A 156 -0.68 0.19 -20.10
CA GLU A 156 0.46 0.10 -21.02
C GLU A 156 1.23 1.44 -21.15
N GLY A 157 0.63 2.59 -20.80
CA GLY A 157 1.21 3.94 -20.90
C GLY A 157 0.78 4.63 -22.15
#